data_860792a1b8ead4955769b733f1be834a
#
_entry.id   860792a1b8ead4955769b733f1be834a
#
_cell.length_a   1.000
_cell.length_b   1.000
_cell.length_c   1.000
_cell.angle_alpha   90.00
_cell.angle_beta   90.00
_cell.angle_gamma   90.00
#
_symmetry.space_group_name_H-M   'P 1'
#
loop_
_entity.id
_entity.type
_entity.pdbx_description
1 polymer ?
#
loop_
_entity_poly.entity_id
_entity_poly.type
_entity_poly.pdbx_seq_one_letter_code
_entity_poly.pdbx_strand_id
1 'polypeptide(L)'
;MKSNRILSVASVIAMMTAVSSCSNYEGVDREGGKLAVRGVIQQVQTRVSNTQWDKGDAIGVSAAGKTNVEFVTGNGDGNFEGTLWLLGGDAQAVTAYYPYSETVTADNPVISFESPEDYMWASVSDVTRDNPQADLQFAHKMSKLSFTITNKAVEEGK
;
A
#
# COMPACT_ATOMS: atom_id res chain seq x y z
N MET A 1 54.45 30.74 -70.40
CA MET A 1 55.23 31.11 -69.19
C MET A 1 54.31 31.07 -67.97
N LYS A 2 54.82 30.39 -66.96
CA LYS A 2 54.37 30.34 -65.55
C LYS A 2 53.06 29.65 -65.22
N SER A 3 53.28 28.46 -64.83
CA SER A 3 52.49 27.59 -63.97
C SER A 3 52.08 28.23 -62.65
N ASN A 4 50.85 28.05 -62.23
CA ASN A 4 50.50 28.13 -60.81
C ASN A 4 49.63 26.90 -60.42
N ARG A 5 50.31 26.05 -59.71
CA ARG A 5 49.69 24.88 -59.05
C ARG A 5 49.02 25.37 -57.81
N ILE A 6 47.74 25.12 -57.71
CA ILE A 6 46.95 25.26 -56.45
C ILE A 6 46.84 23.88 -55.84
N LEU A 7 47.54 23.70 -54.72
CA LEU A 7 47.38 22.51 -53.88
C LEU A 7 46.03 22.55 -53.22
N SER A 8 45.22 21.55 -53.52
CA SER A 8 44.01 21.26 -52.80
C SER A 8 44.40 20.46 -51.57
N VAL A 9 44.29 21.08 -50.41
CA VAL A 9 44.39 20.40 -49.11
C VAL A 9 43.05 19.76 -48.80
N ALA A 10 42.97 18.46 -48.99
CA ALA A 10 41.85 17.68 -48.54
C ALA A 10 41.91 17.55 -47.02
N SER A 11 41.05 18.27 -46.35
CA SER A 11 40.84 18.14 -44.89
C SER A 11 39.99 16.91 -44.62
N VAL A 12 40.62 15.85 -44.17
CA VAL A 12 39.94 14.66 -43.66
C VAL A 12 39.45 14.98 -42.25
N ILE A 13 38.18 15.30 -42.13
CA ILE A 13 37.51 15.39 -40.83
C ILE A 13 37.20 13.97 -40.39
N ALA A 14 38.01 13.44 -39.48
CA ALA A 14 37.69 12.20 -38.77
C ALA A 14 36.54 12.50 -37.80
N MET A 15 35.32 12.09 -38.14
CA MET A 15 34.22 12.00 -37.19
C MET A 15 34.50 10.89 -36.20
N MET A 16 35.02 11.25 -35.03
CA MET A 16 34.96 10.40 -33.86
C MET A 16 33.49 10.34 -33.38
N THR A 17 32.78 9.29 -33.74
CA THR A 17 31.54 8.93 -33.07
C THR A 17 31.90 8.43 -31.69
N ALA A 18 31.82 9.29 -30.69
CA ALA A 18 31.79 8.90 -29.30
C ALA A 18 30.49 8.13 -29.10
N VAL A 19 30.58 6.81 -29.11
CA VAL A 19 29.54 5.95 -28.53
C VAL A 19 29.60 6.16 -27.01
N SER A 20 28.89 7.19 -26.58
CA SER A 20 28.52 7.34 -25.18
C SER A 20 27.61 6.17 -24.82
N SER A 21 28.22 5.07 -24.41
CA SER A 21 27.53 4.02 -23.71
C SER A 21 27.22 4.56 -22.34
N CYS A 22 26.25 5.45 -22.29
CA CYS A 22 25.50 5.68 -21.04
C CYS A 22 24.68 4.43 -20.81
N SER A 23 25.25 3.49 -20.09
CA SER A 23 24.43 2.58 -19.30
C SER A 23 23.78 3.46 -18.22
N ASN A 24 22.74 4.17 -18.62
CA ASN A 24 21.77 4.69 -17.66
C ASN A 24 21.12 3.49 -16.99
N TYR A 25 21.79 2.97 -15.99
CA TYR A 25 21.17 2.22 -14.93
C TYR A 25 20.53 3.23 -13.97
N GLU A 26 19.93 4.26 -14.55
CA GLU A 26 19.11 5.20 -13.81
C GLU A 26 17.69 4.66 -13.79
N GLY A 27 17.34 4.20 -12.59
CA GLY A 27 15.97 4.24 -12.14
C GLY A 27 15.00 3.54 -13.08
N VAL A 28 14.84 2.24 -12.88
CA VAL A 28 13.53 1.64 -13.18
C VAL A 28 12.51 2.67 -12.69
N ASP A 29 11.78 3.27 -13.63
CA ASP A 29 10.65 4.15 -13.31
C ASP A 29 9.73 3.39 -12.36
N ARG A 30 9.92 3.66 -11.07
CA ARG A 30 9.17 2.99 -10.00
C ARG A 30 7.78 3.59 -9.85
N GLU A 31 7.52 4.71 -10.52
CA GLU A 31 6.25 5.42 -10.40
C GLU A 31 5.05 4.57 -10.83
N GLY A 32 5.18 3.78 -11.90
CA GLY A 32 4.09 2.93 -12.37
C GLY A 32 3.75 1.73 -11.46
N GLY A 33 4.64 1.38 -10.54
CA GLY A 33 4.43 0.23 -9.64
C GLY A 33 4.20 0.61 -8.18
N LYS A 34 4.11 1.91 -7.85
CA LYS A 34 3.81 2.34 -6.48
C LYS A 34 2.37 2.00 -6.13
N LEU A 35 2.18 1.22 -5.08
CA LEU A 35 0.87 0.79 -4.64
C LEU A 35 0.06 1.97 -4.09
N ALA A 36 -1.12 2.18 -4.67
CA ALA A 36 -2.16 3.06 -4.15
C ALA A 36 -3.18 2.22 -3.38
N VAL A 37 -3.51 2.63 -2.17
CA VAL A 37 -4.43 1.88 -1.30
C VAL A 37 -5.63 2.74 -0.95
N ARG A 38 -6.82 2.21 -1.21
CA ARG A 38 -8.09 2.77 -0.78
C ARG A 38 -8.83 1.78 0.09
N GLY A 39 -9.21 2.19 1.29
CA GLY A 39 -9.93 1.38 2.26
C GLY A 39 -11.34 1.88 2.49
N VAL A 40 -12.31 0.98 2.43
CA VAL A 40 -13.70 1.22 2.79
C VAL A 40 -14.08 0.27 3.91
N ILE A 41 -14.70 0.78 4.97
CA ILE A 41 -15.18 -0.04 6.08
C ILE A 41 -16.54 -0.63 5.69
N GLN A 42 -16.66 -1.96 5.73
CA GLN A 42 -17.92 -2.63 5.48
C GLN A 42 -18.91 -2.34 6.60
N GLN A 43 -20.11 -1.88 6.24
CA GLN A 43 -21.19 -1.71 7.18
C GLN A 43 -21.73 -3.08 7.59
N VAL A 44 -21.51 -3.46 8.84
CA VAL A 44 -22.28 -4.53 9.46
C VAL A 44 -23.54 -3.89 10.01
N GLN A 45 -24.72 -4.46 9.73
CA GLN A 45 -26.00 -3.95 10.23
C GLN A 45 -26.18 -4.14 11.75
N THR A 46 -25.17 -3.82 12.53
CA THR A 46 -25.21 -3.80 13.99
C THR A 46 -25.00 -2.36 14.46
N ARG A 47 -25.77 -1.93 15.42
CA ARG A 47 -26.03 -0.54 15.84
C ARG A 47 -24.83 0.29 16.30
N VAL A 48 -23.63 -0.21 16.27
CA VAL A 48 -22.41 0.52 16.67
C VAL A 48 -21.22 -0.01 15.85
N SER A 49 -20.99 0.56 14.72
CA SER A 49 -19.69 0.43 14.05
C SER A 49 -19.27 1.79 13.49
N ASN A 50 -18.05 2.18 13.78
CA ASN A 50 -17.42 3.29 13.10
C ASN A 50 -17.33 2.90 11.61
N THR A 51 -17.99 3.65 10.75
CA THR A 51 -18.03 3.40 9.30
C THR A 51 -17.16 4.35 8.53
N GLN A 52 -16.41 5.17 9.24
CA GLN A 52 -15.53 6.18 8.68
C GLN A 52 -14.15 6.08 9.33
N TRP A 53 -13.16 6.39 8.52
CA TRP A 53 -11.78 6.53 8.99
C TRP A 53 -11.60 7.88 9.68
N ASP A 54 -10.77 7.90 10.69
CA ASP A 54 -10.32 9.13 11.31
C ASP A 54 -9.01 9.59 10.68
N LYS A 55 -8.76 10.90 10.76
CA LYS A 55 -7.49 11.46 10.32
C LYS A 55 -6.34 10.88 11.13
N GLY A 56 -5.38 10.31 10.42
CA GLY A 56 -4.20 9.68 11.03
C GLY A 56 -4.36 8.19 11.31
N ASP A 57 -5.52 7.60 10.97
CA ASP A 57 -5.64 6.15 11.02
C ASP A 57 -4.57 5.46 10.17
N ALA A 58 -3.98 4.43 10.72
CA ALA A 58 -2.92 3.66 10.08
C ALA A 58 -3.29 2.20 9.93
N ILE A 59 -2.94 1.62 8.79
CA ILE A 59 -3.15 0.21 8.45
C ILE A 59 -1.81 -0.46 8.14
N GLY A 60 -1.70 -1.74 8.46
CA GLY A 60 -0.56 -2.56 8.06
C GLY A 60 -0.84 -3.27 6.75
N VAL A 61 -0.09 -2.96 5.71
CA VAL A 61 -0.26 -3.53 4.36
C VAL A 61 0.84 -4.53 4.05
N SER A 62 0.46 -5.68 3.50
CA SER A 62 1.39 -6.72 3.06
C SER A 62 1.14 -7.07 1.60
N ALA A 63 2.18 -6.97 0.78
CA ALA A 63 2.18 -7.34 -0.64
C ALA A 63 3.62 -7.47 -1.16
N ALA A 64 3.82 -8.13 -2.28
CA ALA A 64 5.10 -8.21 -2.98
C ALA A 64 6.27 -8.68 -2.09
N GLY A 65 6.03 -9.62 -1.19
CA GLY A 65 7.04 -10.13 -0.26
C GLY A 65 7.41 -9.15 0.87
N LYS A 66 6.71 -8.02 0.97
CA LYS A 66 6.81 -7.09 2.10
C LYS A 66 5.66 -7.35 3.06
N THR A 67 5.98 -7.35 4.34
CA THR A 67 5.01 -7.56 5.42
C THR A 67 4.90 -6.29 6.26
N ASN A 68 3.68 -5.94 6.63
CA ASN A 68 3.39 -4.89 7.60
C ASN A 68 4.00 -3.52 7.26
N VAL A 69 3.83 -3.08 6.02
CA VAL A 69 4.20 -1.72 5.64
C VAL A 69 3.11 -0.77 6.13
N GLU A 70 3.49 0.25 6.87
CA GLU A 70 2.55 1.26 7.36
C GLU A 70 2.00 2.12 6.23
N PHE A 71 0.68 2.29 6.22
CA PHE A 71 -0.05 3.21 5.36
C PHE A 71 -1.00 4.04 6.22
N VAL A 72 -1.01 5.36 6.01
CA VAL A 72 -1.76 6.32 6.87
C VAL A 72 -2.73 7.12 6.03
N THR A 73 -3.96 7.32 6.52
CA THR A 73 -4.90 8.26 5.89
C THR A 73 -4.75 9.66 6.49
N GLY A 74 -4.30 10.59 5.65
CA GLY A 74 -4.05 11.97 6.09
C GLY A 74 -5.32 12.76 6.40
N ASN A 75 -6.43 12.40 5.78
CA ASN A 75 -7.70 13.14 5.87
C ASN A 75 -8.86 12.31 6.45
N GLY A 76 -8.67 11.02 6.72
CA GLY A 76 -9.76 10.12 7.10
C GLY A 76 -10.72 9.78 5.96
N ASP A 77 -10.30 9.99 4.73
CA ASP A 77 -11.10 9.79 3.51
C ASP A 77 -11.02 8.37 2.93
N GLY A 78 -10.25 7.50 3.60
CA GLY A 78 -9.99 6.13 3.16
C GLY A 78 -8.90 6.01 2.09
N ASN A 79 -8.28 7.10 1.68
CA ASN A 79 -7.08 7.05 0.85
C ASN A 79 -5.87 6.97 1.78
N PHE A 80 -5.10 5.90 1.63
CA PHE A 80 -3.95 5.61 2.49
C PHE A 80 -2.64 5.83 1.72
N GLU A 81 -1.74 6.58 2.32
CA GLU A 81 -0.42 6.88 1.79
C GLU A 81 0.65 6.06 2.50
N GLY A 82 1.48 5.39 1.72
CA GLY A 82 2.61 4.58 2.17
C GLY A 82 3.59 4.35 1.04
N THR A 83 4.64 3.56 1.30
CA THR A 83 5.65 3.26 0.30
C THR A 83 5.82 1.76 0.12
N LEU A 84 5.11 1.21 -0.86
CA LEU A 84 5.24 -0.16 -1.32
C LEU A 84 5.22 -0.19 -2.84
N TRP A 85 6.13 -0.98 -3.44
CA TRP A 85 6.28 -1.07 -4.88
C TRP A 85 6.03 -2.50 -5.34
N LEU A 86 5.22 -2.63 -6.39
CA LEU A 86 5.01 -3.89 -7.08
C LEU A 86 6.05 -4.01 -8.19
N LEU A 87 6.97 -4.97 -8.08
CA LEU A 87 8.11 -5.11 -8.99
C LEU A 87 7.85 -6.08 -10.15
N GLY A 88 6.92 -7.01 -9.97
CA GLY A 88 6.54 -8.01 -10.99
C GLY A 88 5.33 -7.58 -11.80
N GLY A 89 5.17 -8.14 -13.01
CA GLY A 89 3.98 -7.98 -13.85
C GLY A 89 2.82 -8.91 -13.45
N ASP A 90 3.11 -9.93 -12.64
CA ASP A 90 2.10 -10.89 -12.22
C ASP A 90 1.13 -10.28 -11.20
N ALA A 91 -0.11 -10.77 -11.24
CA ALA A 91 -1.12 -10.41 -10.27
C ALA A 91 -0.72 -10.85 -8.86
N GLN A 92 -0.87 -9.96 -7.89
CA GLN A 92 -0.49 -10.18 -6.50
C GLN A 92 -1.66 -9.91 -5.57
N ALA A 93 -1.69 -10.64 -4.48
CA ALA A 93 -2.60 -10.35 -3.38
C ALA A 93 -2.03 -9.22 -2.52
N VAL A 94 -2.90 -8.27 -2.18
CA VAL A 94 -2.66 -7.23 -1.19
C VAL A 94 -3.56 -7.51 -0.01
N THR A 95 -2.97 -7.60 1.17
CA THR A 95 -3.69 -7.80 2.42
C THR A 95 -3.43 -6.64 3.36
N ALA A 96 -4.43 -6.26 4.15
CA ALA A 96 -4.27 -5.21 5.12
C ALA A 96 -5.08 -5.48 6.39
N TYR A 97 -4.62 -4.90 7.49
CA TYR A 97 -5.31 -4.95 8.78
C TYR A 97 -5.28 -3.57 9.46
N TYR A 98 -6.23 -3.35 10.34
CA TYR A 98 -6.34 -2.15 11.18
C TYR A 98 -6.61 -2.57 12.63
N PRO A 99 -6.09 -1.83 13.61
CA PRO A 99 -5.11 -0.75 13.50
C PRO A 99 -3.69 -1.28 13.23
N TYR A 100 -2.83 -0.46 12.66
CA TYR A 100 -1.41 -0.78 12.45
C TYR A 100 -0.69 -1.05 13.76
N SER A 101 0.20 -2.02 13.77
CA SER A 101 1.06 -2.33 14.90
C SER A 101 2.48 -2.66 14.44
N GLU A 102 3.47 -2.00 15.00
CA GLU A 102 4.88 -2.27 14.73
C GLU A 102 5.34 -3.68 15.18
N THR A 103 4.58 -4.30 16.09
CA THR A 103 4.91 -5.64 16.62
C THR A 103 4.67 -6.77 15.63
N VAL A 104 3.88 -6.51 14.59
CA VAL A 104 3.62 -7.47 13.51
C VAL A 104 4.80 -7.47 12.54
N THR A 105 5.47 -8.60 12.41
CA THR A 105 6.61 -8.79 11.50
C THR A 105 6.42 -10.05 10.66
N ALA A 106 7.29 -10.27 9.67
CA ALA A 106 7.28 -11.50 8.88
C ALA A 106 7.48 -12.76 9.75
N ASP A 107 8.30 -12.64 10.80
CA ASP A 107 8.61 -13.73 11.73
C ASP A 107 7.54 -13.86 12.84
N ASN A 108 6.80 -12.78 13.12
CA ASN A 108 5.71 -12.76 14.09
C ASN A 108 4.47 -12.10 13.48
N PRO A 109 3.72 -12.82 12.62
CA PRO A 109 2.55 -12.30 11.93
C PRO A 109 1.28 -12.31 12.82
N VAL A 110 1.44 -12.21 14.13
CA VAL A 110 0.35 -12.29 15.09
C VAL A 110 -0.02 -10.89 15.58
N ILE A 111 -1.30 -10.58 15.48
CA ILE A 111 -1.88 -9.38 16.10
C ILE A 111 -2.34 -9.79 17.50
N SER A 112 -1.83 -9.12 18.52
CA SER A 112 -2.28 -9.32 19.90
C SER A 112 -3.53 -8.49 20.18
N PHE A 113 -4.62 -9.14 20.60
CA PHE A 113 -5.89 -8.50 20.91
C PHE A 113 -5.95 -8.15 22.41
N GLU A 114 -5.09 -7.27 22.87
CA GLU A 114 -5.03 -6.87 24.28
C GLU A 114 -5.91 -5.65 24.62
N SER A 115 -6.41 -4.98 23.61
CA SER A 115 -7.21 -3.76 23.74
C SER A 115 -8.64 -3.97 23.21
N PRO A 116 -9.62 -3.19 23.70
CA PRO A 116 -10.98 -3.17 23.16
C PRO A 116 -11.06 -2.48 21.79
N GLU A 117 -9.97 -2.38 21.07
CA GLU A 117 -9.89 -1.81 19.73
C GLU A 117 -10.65 -2.66 18.71
N ASP A 118 -11.17 -2.00 17.71
CA ASP A 118 -11.93 -2.63 16.65
C ASP A 118 -10.99 -3.10 15.53
N TYR A 119 -10.67 -4.38 15.53
CA TYR A 119 -9.79 -4.97 14.53
C TYR A 119 -10.52 -5.26 13.24
N MET A 120 -9.97 -4.78 12.15
CA MET A 120 -10.49 -5.00 10.80
C MET A 120 -9.45 -5.64 9.90
N TRP A 121 -9.92 -6.38 8.91
CA TRP A 121 -9.10 -7.04 7.91
C TRP A 121 -9.70 -6.87 6.53
N ALA A 122 -8.83 -6.72 5.54
CA ALA A 122 -9.20 -6.70 4.13
C ALA A 122 -8.17 -7.43 3.28
N SER A 123 -8.61 -7.93 2.13
CA SER A 123 -7.72 -8.47 1.11
C SER A 123 -8.32 -8.26 -0.28
N VAL A 124 -7.47 -8.07 -1.26
CA VAL A 124 -7.80 -8.03 -2.68
C VAL A 124 -6.74 -8.82 -3.45
N SER A 125 -7.15 -9.56 -4.46
CA SER A 125 -6.29 -10.20 -5.44
C SER A 125 -6.18 -9.35 -6.71
N ASP A 126 -5.35 -9.80 -7.64
CA ASP A 126 -5.27 -9.24 -8.99
C ASP A 126 -4.71 -7.81 -9.12
N VAL A 127 -3.99 -7.34 -8.10
CA VAL A 127 -3.25 -6.09 -8.16
C VAL A 127 -1.94 -6.32 -8.91
N THR A 128 -1.70 -5.52 -9.94
CA THR A 128 -0.52 -5.67 -10.79
C THR A 128 0.33 -4.40 -10.77
N ARG A 129 1.57 -4.50 -11.26
CA ARG A 129 2.42 -3.34 -11.46
C ARG A 129 1.79 -2.30 -12.39
N ASP A 130 1.08 -2.74 -13.42
CA ASP A 130 0.48 -1.85 -14.44
C ASP A 130 -0.84 -1.25 -13.95
N ASN A 131 -1.49 -1.88 -12.96
CA ASN A 131 -2.63 -1.36 -12.24
C ASN A 131 -2.40 -1.52 -10.73
N PRO A 132 -1.57 -0.67 -10.11
CA PRO A 132 -1.15 -0.80 -8.73
C PRO A 132 -2.15 -0.21 -7.74
N GLN A 133 -3.43 -0.44 -7.96
CA GLN A 133 -4.49 0.03 -7.07
C GLN A 133 -5.12 -1.11 -6.30
N ALA A 134 -5.16 -0.98 -4.98
CA ALA A 134 -5.82 -1.91 -4.07
C ALA A 134 -7.03 -1.23 -3.43
N ASP A 135 -8.23 -1.61 -3.88
CA ASP A 135 -9.49 -1.21 -3.27
C ASP A 135 -9.88 -2.25 -2.21
N LEU A 136 -9.65 -1.92 -0.94
CA LEU A 136 -9.79 -2.82 0.20
C LEU A 136 -11.13 -2.62 0.91
N GLN A 137 -11.86 -3.70 1.10
CA GLN A 137 -13.09 -3.69 1.90
C GLN A 137 -12.81 -4.29 3.26
N PHE A 138 -12.68 -3.44 4.27
CA PHE A 138 -12.37 -3.84 5.64
C PHE A 138 -13.59 -4.40 6.35
N ALA A 139 -13.47 -5.62 6.82
CA ALA A 139 -14.48 -6.28 7.63
C ALA A 139 -14.01 -6.36 9.08
N HIS A 140 -14.92 -6.02 10.02
CA HIS A 140 -14.67 -6.17 11.44
C HIS A 140 -14.45 -7.64 11.81
N LYS A 141 -13.43 -7.91 12.60
CA LYS A 141 -13.07 -9.26 13.07
C LYS A 141 -13.49 -9.50 14.52
N MET A 142 -13.89 -8.44 15.22
CA MET A 142 -14.35 -8.50 16.60
C MET A 142 -15.86 -8.35 16.67
N SER A 143 -16.49 -9.07 17.62
CA SER A 143 -17.91 -8.94 17.93
C SER A 143 -18.05 -8.46 19.37
N LYS A 144 -18.75 -7.33 19.58
CA LYS A 144 -19.07 -6.84 20.90
C LYS A 144 -20.35 -7.49 21.40
N LEU A 145 -20.25 -8.28 22.46
CA LEU A 145 -21.39 -8.86 23.15
C LEU A 145 -21.69 -8.02 24.39
N SER A 146 -22.88 -7.43 24.44
CA SER A 146 -23.35 -6.65 25.57
C SER A 146 -24.52 -7.37 26.25
N PHE A 147 -24.40 -7.65 27.55
CA PHE A 147 -25.45 -8.25 28.34
C PHE A 147 -25.98 -7.23 29.37
N THR A 148 -27.28 -7.06 29.39
CA THR A 148 -27.93 -6.32 30.48
C THR A 148 -28.54 -7.34 31.42
N ILE A 149 -28.00 -7.47 32.61
CA ILE A 149 -28.55 -8.33 33.65
C ILE A 149 -29.50 -7.46 34.47
N THR A 150 -30.80 -7.72 34.32
CA THR A 150 -31.82 -7.11 35.17
C THR A 150 -32.10 -8.07 36.34
N ASN A 151 -31.66 -7.70 37.52
CA ASN A 151 -32.00 -8.44 38.72
C ASN A 151 -33.47 -8.12 39.08
N LYS A 152 -34.39 -9.06 38.81
CA LYS A 152 -35.73 -8.97 39.27
C LYS A 152 -35.73 -9.45 40.73
N ALA A 153 -35.82 -8.53 41.67
CA ALA A 153 -35.99 -8.87 43.05
C ALA A 153 -37.17 -9.85 43.17
N VAL A 154 -36.88 -11.03 43.65
CA VAL A 154 -37.94 -11.97 44.06
C VAL A 154 -38.59 -11.34 45.28
N GLU A 155 -39.84 -10.83 45.13
CA GLU A 155 -40.64 -10.48 46.28
C GLU A 155 -40.86 -11.78 47.04
N GLU A 156 -40.23 -11.90 48.20
CA GLU A 156 -40.55 -12.95 49.15
C GLU A 156 -41.99 -12.71 49.55
N GLY A 157 -42.90 -13.56 49.06
CA GLY A 157 -44.26 -13.60 49.46
C GLY A 157 -44.36 -13.91 50.94
N LYS A 158 -45.03 -13.04 51.67
CA LYS A 158 -45.57 -13.32 53.01
C LYS A 158 -46.64 -14.39 52.96
#